data_393740edbf5956c7e5010288671267b2
#
_entry.id   393740edbf5956c7e5010288671267b2
#
_cell.length_a   1.000
_cell.length_b   1.000
_cell.length_c   1.000
_cell.angle_alpha   90.00
_cell.angle_beta   90.00
_cell.angle_gamma   90.00
#
_symmetry.space_group_name_H-M   'P 1'
#
loop_
_entity.id
_entity.type
_entity.pdbx_description
1 polymer ?
#
loop_
_entity_poly.entity_id
_entity_poly.type
_entity_poly.pdbx_seq_one_letter_code
_entity_poly.pdbx_strand_id
1 'polypeptide(L)'
;HNLDPVNRDSLRDRFHDFENNRRWFDCFRLSPEMFENYHRQFQNWKPACIVAYASPLAHFAEYLLERGYKPEYPTRCFVTGAEKLLPEHRDAIQAAFKKPVHERYGSRDVGLMAFQYDPEHTLDFEVDWVNVLVEPESTEPLSPILVTKLHADGMPMLRYRIGDIARFPSSSNPGHPAFVLHEI
;
A
#
# COMPACT_ATOMS: atom_id res chain seq x y z
N HIS A 1 -3.40 10.81 3.15
CA HIS A 1 -4.63 10.02 3.00
C HIS A 1 -4.85 9.21 4.26
N ASN A 2 -5.80 9.66 5.11
CA ASN A 2 -6.21 8.90 6.28
C ASN A 2 -6.90 7.62 5.81
N LEU A 3 -6.33 6.47 6.15
CA LEU A 3 -6.99 5.18 6.06
C LEU A 3 -7.95 4.93 7.25
N ASP A 4 -8.01 5.86 8.21
CA ASP A 4 -8.92 5.77 9.34
C ASP A 4 -10.35 6.09 8.91
N PRO A 5 -11.30 5.16 9.11
CA PRO A 5 -12.71 5.38 8.80
C PRO A 5 -13.41 6.33 9.77
N VAL A 6 -12.69 6.94 10.70
CA VAL A 6 -13.23 7.77 11.76
C VAL A 6 -13.81 9.07 11.19
N ASN A 7 -15.14 9.17 11.20
CA ASN A 7 -15.94 10.37 10.89
C ASN A 7 -16.02 10.81 9.41
N ARG A 8 -16.42 9.89 8.51
CA ARG A 8 -16.82 10.23 7.14
C ARG A 8 -18.33 10.34 6.95
N ASP A 9 -19.04 10.83 7.95
CA ASP A 9 -20.51 10.98 7.90
C ASP A 9 -20.98 12.30 7.26
N SER A 10 -20.02 13.14 6.81
CA SER A 10 -20.41 14.39 6.15
C SER A 10 -20.99 14.13 4.75
N LEU A 11 -22.01 14.90 4.36
CA LEU A 11 -22.58 14.84 2.99
C LEU A 11 -21.51 15.06 1.92
N ARG A 12 -20.50 15.90 2.23
CA ARG A 12 -19.36 16.17 1.34
C ARG A 12 -18.51 14.91 1.11
N ASP A 13 -18.20 14.15 2.17
CA ASP A 13 -17.40 12.93 2.05
C ASP A 13 -18.15 11.85 1.25
N ARG A 14 -19.46 11.71 1.51
CA ARG A 14 -20.31 10.77 0.77
C ARG A 14 -20.39 11.13 -0.72
N PHE A 15 -20.50 12.41 -1.04
CA PHE A 15 -20.52 12.89 -2.42
C PHE A 15 -19.17 12.63 -3.11
N HIS A 16 -18.07 12.93 -2.45
CA HIS A 16 -16.72 12.68 -2.96
C HIS A 16 -16.44 11.18 -3.16
N ASP A 17 -16.92 10.32 -2.25
CA ASP A 17 -16.79 8.86 -2.41
C ASP A 17 -17.66 8.34 -3.58
N PHE A 18 -18.83 8.91 -3.77
CA PHE A 18 -19.70 8.60 -4.91
C PHE A 18 -19.04 9.00 -6.25
N GLU A 19 -18.53 10.24 -6.37
CA GLU A 19 -17.85 10.72 -7.58
C GLU A 19 -16.63 9.87 -7.96
N ASN A 20 -15.90 9.38 -6.95
CA ASN A 20 -14.73 8.53 -7.16
C ASN A 20 -15.06 7.04 -7.21
N ASN A 21 -16.36 6.66 -7.19
CA ASN A 21 -16.80 5.26 -7.12
C ASN A 21 -16.05 4.46 -6.04
N ARG A 22 -15.91 5.04 -4.85
CA ARG A 22 -15.13 4.51 -3.75
C ARG A 22 -16.02 4.08 -2.58
N ARG A 23 -15.65 2.98 -1.93
CA ARG A 23 -16.29 2.49 -0.71
C ARG A 23 -15.24 2.19 0.35
N TRP A 24 -15.63 2.35 1.61
CA TRP A 24 -14.79 2.11 2.77
C TRP A 24 -15.29 0.91 3.55
N PHE A 25 -14.34 0.11 4.04
CA PHE A 25 -14.60 -1.09 4.82
C PHE A 25 -13.74 -1.04 6.08
N ASP A 26 -14.31 -1.39 7.24
CA ASP A 26 -13.57 -1.46 8.51
C ASP A 26 -12.63 -2.67 8.47
N CYS A 27 -11.34 -2.42 8.70
CA CYS A 27 -10.31 -3.45 8.75
C CYS A 27 -9.78 -3.71 10.16
N PHE A 28 -10.35 -3.07 11.19
CA PHE A 28 -9.91 -3.21 12.58
C PHE A 28 -10.79 -4.17 13.39
N ARG A 29 -12.01 -4.46 12.92
CA ARG A 29 -12.94 -5.39 13.55
C ARG A 29 -13.15 -6.58 12.62
N LEU A 30 -12.21 -7.51 12.67
CA LEU A 30 -12.24 -8.69 11.80
C LEU A 30 -12.99 -9.83 12.50
N SER A 31 -14.09 -10.27 11.90
CA SER A 31 -14.82 -11.47 12.30
C SER A 31 -15.24 -12.27 11.06
N PRO A 32 -15.51 -13.58 11.20
CA PRO A 32 -16.01 -14.39 10.09
C PRO A 32 -17.28 -13.80 9.43
N GLU A 33 -18.19 -13.23 10.21
CA GLU A 33 -19.43 -12.62 9.71
C GLU A 33 -19.13 -11.37 8.89
N MET A 34 -18.13 -10.56 9.31
CA MET A 34 -17.70 -9.38 8.57
C MET A 34 -17.03 -9.79 7.25
N PHE A 35 -16.18 -10.80 7.26
CA PHE A 35 -15.55 -11.30 6.05
C PHE A 35 -16.59 -11.84 5.05
N GLU A 36 -17.59 -12.56 5.52
CA GLU A 36 -18.69 -13.02 4.68
C GLU A 36 -19.49 -11.86 4.06
N ASN A 37 -19.74 -10.83 4.86
CA ASN A 37 -20.41 -9.61 4.38
C ASN A 37 -19.56 -8.87 3.34
N TYR A 38 -18.24 -8.74 3.56
CA TYR A 38 -17.33 -8.10 2.61
C TYR A 38 -17.22 -8.91 1.32
N HIS A 39 -17.09 -10.23 1.42
CA HIS A 39 -17.09 -11.10 0.24
C HIS A 39 -18.32 -10.84 -0.65
N ARG A 40 -19.52 -10.87 -0.04
CA ARG A 40 -20.79 -10.63 -0.75
C ARG A 40 -20.85 -9.24 -1.39
N GLN A 41 -20.41 -8.21 -0.66
CA GLN A 41 -20.41 -6.85 -1.20
C GLN A 41 -19.42 -6.68 -2.36
N PHE A 42 -18.20 -7.22 -2.24
CA PHE A 42 -17.19 -7.16 -3.30
C PHE A 42 -17.60 -7.98 -4.53
N GLN A 43 -18.22 -9.15 -4.33
CA GLN A 43 -18.70 -9.99 -5.43
C GLN A 43 -19.76 -9.28 -6.25
N ASN A 44 -20.63 -8.49 -5.61
CA ASN A 44 -21.67 -7.73 -6.27
C ASN A 44 -21.15 -6.43 -6.92
N TRP A 45 -20.21 -5.75 -6.25
CA TRP A 45 -19.70 -4.46 -6.73
C TRP A 45 -18.54 -4.59 -7.73
N LYS A 46 -17.73 -5.64 -7.61
CA LYS A 46 -16.55 -5.94 -8.44
C LYS A 46 -15.60 -4.74 -8.57
N PRO A 47 -15.00 -4.28 -7.48
CA PRO A 47 -14.07 -3.15 -7.53
C PRO A 47 -12.91 -3.44 -8.48
N ALA A 48 -12.40 -2.40 -9.14
CA ALA A 48 -11.21 -2.53 -9.98
C ALA A 48 -9.95 -2.74 -9.15
N CYS A 49 -9.83 -2.01 -8.04
CA CYS A 49 -8.70 -2.08 -7.13
C CYS A 49 -9.19 -2.09 -5.68
N ILE A 50 -8.50 -2.84 -4.82
CA ILE A 50 -8.70 -2.82 -3.38
C ILE A 50 -7.40 -2.31 -2.74
N VAL A 51 -7.53 -1.21 -1.97
CA VAL A 51 -6.44 -0.64 -1.19
C VAL A 51 -6.65 -1.02 0.27
N ALA A 52 -5.68 -1.68 0.90
CA ALA A 52 -5.84 -2.20 2.26
C ALA A 52 -4.50 -2.25 3.02
N TYR A 53 -4.59 -2.46 4.34
CA TYR A 53 -3.45 -2.95 5.12
C TYR A 53 -3.15 -4.41 4.73
N ALA A 54 -1.89 -4.81 4.80
CA ALA A 54 -1.45 -6.13 4.36
C ALA A 54 -2.02 -7.25 5.24
N SER A 55 -1.93 -7.14 6.57
CA SER A 55 -2.37 -8.17 7.50
C SER A 55 -3.89 -8.41 7.48
N PRO A 56 -4.79 -7.40 7.53
CA PRO A 56 -6.22 -7.63 7.39
C PRO A 56 -6.62 -8.25 6.06
N LEU A 57 -5.93 -7.85 4.98
CA LEU A 57 -6.19 -8.41 3.65
C LEU A 57 -5.75 -9.87 3.55
N ALA A 58 -4.61 -10.24 4.17
CA ALA A 58 -4.15 -11.61 4.25
C ALA A 58 -5.13 -12.50 5.02
N HIS A 59 -5.58 -12.08 6.21
CA HIS A 59 -6.59 -12.80 6.98
C HIS A 59 -7.91 -12.99 6.21
N PHE A 60 -8.31 -11.97 5.44
CA PHE A 60 -9.48 -12.10 4.57
C PHE A 60 -9.23 -13.12 3.44
N ALA A 61 -8.06 -13.14 2.85
CA ALA A 61 -7.67 -14.11 1.83
C ALA A 61 -7.68 -15.54 2.38
N GLU A 62 -7.09 -15.77 3.55
CA GLU A 62 -7.08 -17.05 4.26
C GLU A 62 -8.51 -17.54 4.53
N TYR A 63 -9.37 -16.67 5.06
CA TYR A 63 -10.78 -16.97 5.27
C TYR A 63 -11.49 -17.46 4.00
N LEU A 64 -11.23 -16.81 2.86
CA LEU A 64 -11.84 -17.21 1.60
C LEU A 64 -11.30 -18.55 1.09
N LEU A 65 -9.99 -18.81 1.25
CA LEU A 65 -9.36 -20.09 0.91
C LEU A 65 -9.90 -21.24 1.73
N GLU A 66 -10.01 -21.08 3.06
CA GLU A 66 -10.55 -22.09 3.96
C GLU A 66 -11.98 -22.52 3.62
N ARG A 67 -12.77 -21.58 3.09
CA ARG A 67 -14.17 -21.83 2.66
C ARG A 67 -14.29 -22.26 1.21
N GLY A 68 -13.19 -22.34 0.47
CA GLY A 68 -13.18 -22.71 -0.94
C GLY A 68 -13.83 -21.70 -1.86
N TYR A 69 -13.91 -20.41 -1.44
CA TYR A 69 -14.42 -19.35 -2.28
C TYR A 69 -13.47 -19.05 -3.45
N LYS A 70 -14.06 -18.65 -4.57
CA LYS A 70 -13.32 -18.22 -5.78
C LYS A 70 -13.73 -16.79 -6.12
N PRO A 71 -13.15 -15.78 -5.48
CA PRO A 71 -13.52 -14.38 -5.69
C PRO A 71 -13.17 -13.90 -7.11
N GLU A 72 -14.10 -13.19 -7.74
CA GLU A 72 -13.91 -12.55 -9.05
C GLU A 72 -13.55 -11.06 -8.91
N TYR A 73 -13.09 -10.65 -7.74
CA TYR A 73 -12.68 -9.29 -7.39
C TYR A 73 -11.32 -9.30 -6.65
N PRO A 74 -10.56 -8.20 -6.70
CA PRO A 74 -10.71 -7.06 -7.58
C PRO A 74 -10.50 -7.46 -9.03
N THR A 75 -10.98 -6.64 -9.96
CA THR A 75 -10.84 -7.00 -11.38
C THR A 75 -9.43 -6.73 -11.90
N ARG A 76 -8.64 -5.87 -11.23
CA ARG A 76 -7.27 -5.51 -11.62
C ARG A 76 -6.23 -5.91 -10.60
N CYS A 77 -6.17 -5.26 -9.43
CA CYS A 77 -5.06 -5.42 -8.49
C CYS A 77 -5.44 -5.10 -7.05
N PHE A 78 -4.53 -5.47 -6.15
CA PHE A 78 -4.47 -4.96 -4.79
C PHE A 78 -3.34 -3.94 -4.65
N VAL A 79 -3.51 -2.99 -3.71
CA VAL A 79 -2.47 -2.08 -3.27
C VAL A 79 -2.41 -2.13 -1.74
N THR A 80 -1.29 -2.54 -1.19
CA THR A 80 -1.05 -2.54 0.26
C THR A 80 -0.18 -1.35 0.67
N GLY A 81 -0.20 -1.02 1.95
CA GLY A 81 0.64 0.03 2.52
C GLY A 81 0.35 0.26 4.00
N ALA A 82 1.10 1.16 4.61
CA ALA A 82 1.10 1.48 6.03
C ALA A 82 1.66 0.39 6.97
N GLU A 83 1.89 -0.79 6.49
CA GLU A 83 2.64 -1.87 7.11
C GLU A 83 3.32 -2.69 6.01
N LYS A 84 4.37 -3.42 6.36
CA LYS A 84 5.10 -4.26 5.42
C LYS A 84 4.24 -5.42 4.94
N LEU A 85 4.26 -5.67 3.65
CA LEU A 85 3.66 -6.86 3.06
C LEU A 85 4.62 -8.04 3.20
N LEU A 86 4.40 -8.90 4.19
CA LEU A 86 5.20 -10.10 4.40
C LEU A 86 5.01 -11.08 3.23
N PRO A 87 6.04 -11.91 2.90
CA PRO A 87 5.93 -12.91 1.83
C PRO A 87 4.71 -13.83 1.98
N GLU A 88 4.47 -14.34 3.19
CA GLU A 88 3.31 -15.19 3.49
C GLU A 88 1.96 -14.48 3.28
N HIS A 89 1.86 -13.19 3.58
CA HIS A 89 0.67 -12.40 3.31
C HIS A 89 0.45 -12.26 1.80
N ARG A 90 1.51 -11.96 1.05
CA ARG A 90 1.46 -11.87 -0.41
C ARG A 90 1.00 -13.17 -1.03
N ASP A 91 1.57 -14.30 -0.58
CA ASP A 91 1.24 -15.64 -1.06
C ASP A 91 -0.23 -15.99 -0.79
N ALA A 92 -0.74 -15.73 0.41
CA ALA A 92 -2.14 -15.95 0.76
C ALA A 92 -3.09 -15.12 -0.13
N ILE A 93 -2.80 -13.83 -0.32
CA ILE A 93 -3.62 -12.94 -1.15
C ILE A 93 -3.60 -13.40 -2.61
N GLN A 94 -2.43 -13.71 -3.16
CA GLN A 94 -2.30 -14.20 -4.54
C GLN A 94 -2.94 -15.57 -4.73
N ALA A 95 -2.86 -16.46 -3.74
CA ALA A 95 -3.51 -17.76 -3.80
C ALA A 95 -5.04 -17.64 -3.87
N ALA A 96 -5.64 -16.73 -3.07
CA ALA A 96 -7.08 -16.53 -3.03
C ALA A 96 -7.62 -15.83 -4.29
N PHE A 97 -6.97 -14.76 -4.72
CA PHE A 97 -7.55 -13.85 -5.70
C PHE A 97 -6.96 -13.95 -7.11
N LYS A 98 -5.77 -14.53 -7.26
CA LYS A 98 -5.06 -14.64 -8.55
C LYS A 98 -4.86 -13.26 -9.21
N LYS A 99 -4.51 -12.25 -8.42
CA LYS A 99 -4.30 -10.87 -8.85
C LYS A 99 -2.98 -10.34 -8.32
N PRO A 100 -2.33 -9.41 -9.04
CA PRO A 100 -1.10 -8.77 -8.56
C PRO A 100 -1.37 -7.96 -7.27
N VAL A 101 -0.37 -7.98 -6.39
CA VAL A 101 -0.39 -7.24 -5.12
C VAL A 101 0.78 -6.27 -5.14
N HIS A 102 0.48 -5.01 -5.36
CA HIS A 102 1.44 -3.91 -5.30
C HIS A 102 1.60 -3.42 -3.86
N GLU A 103 2.77 -2.92 -3.55
CA GLU A 103 3.03 -2.27 -2.27
C GLU A 103 3.37 -0.79 -2.50
N ARG A 104 2.87 0.08 -1.64
CA ARG A 104 3.20 1.50 -1.63
C ARG A 104 3.92 1.86 -0.34
N TYR A 105 4.94 2.67 -0.45
CA TYR A 105 5.68 3.21 0.65
C TYR A 105 5.40 4.71 0.82
N GLY A 106 5.15 5.10 2.04
CA GLY A 106 4.88 6.49 2.36
C GLY A 106 4.60 6.71 3.84
N SER A 107 4.57 7.96 4.26
CA SER A 107 4.24 8.35 5.63
C SER A 107 3.14 9.41 5.67
N ARG A 108 2.62 9.62 6.88
CA ARG A 108 1.61 10.67 7.09
C ARG A 108 2.17 12.07 6.81
N ASP A 109 3.44 12.32 7.12
CA ASP A 109 4.05 13.64 7.02
C ASP A 109 4.49 13.97 5.60
N VAL A 110 5.07 13.00 4.92
CA VAL A 110 5.62 13.18 3.55
C VAL A 110 4.57 12.88 2.48
N GLY A 111 3.72 11.90 2.69
CA GLY A 111 2.79 11.36 1.70
C GLY A 111 3.33 10.09 1.03
N LEU A 112 2.91 9.82 -0.20
CA LEU A 112 3.44 8.72 -1.01
C LEU A 112 4.86 9.06 -1.44
N MET A 113 5.78 8.11 -1.26
CA MET A 113 7.20 8.27 -1.59
C MET A 113 7.67 7.30 -2.66
N ALA A 114 7.15 6.07 -2.64
CA ALA A 114 7.54 5.06 -3.61
C ALA A 114 6.45 3.99 -3.79
N PHE A 115 6.54 3.24 -4.87
CA PHE A 115 5.54 2.25 -5.27
C PHE A 115 6.19 1.07 -6.00
N GLN A 116 5.71 -0.15 -5.76
CA GLN A 116 6.07 -1.34 -6.55
C GLN A 116 5.19 -1.41 -7.80
N TYR A 117 5.71 -1.02 -8.95
CA TYR A 117 4.96 -1.04 -10.21
C TYR A 117 4.85 -2.43 -10.82
N ASP A 118 5.88 -3.25 -10.69
CA ASP A 118 5.97 -4.58 -11.29
C ASP A 118 6.27 -5.66 -10.23
N PRO A 119 5.31 -5.98 -9.32
CA PRO A 119 5.53 -6.91 -8.22
C PRO A 119 5.65 -8.38 -8.67
N GLU A 120 5.44 -8.68 -9.95
CA GLU A 120 5.61 -10.02 -10.51
C GLU A 120 7.07 -10.31 -10.87
N HIS A 121 7.87 -9.27 -11.15
CA HIS A 121 9.27 -9.40 -11.56
C HIS A 121 10.26 -8.83 -10.57
N THR A 122 9.87 -7.82 -9.78
CA THR A 122 10.72 -7.20 -8.77
C THR A 122 9.92 -6.76 -7.54
N LEU A 123 10.55 -6.81 -6.37
CA LEU A 123 10.02 -6.23 -5.14
C LEU A 123 10.59 -4.84 -4.85
N ASP A 124 11.30 -4.27 -5.82
CA ASP A 124 11.87 -2.94 -5.70
C ASP A 124 10.79 -1.86 -5.71
N PHE A 125 11.03 -0.82 -4.93
CA PHE A 125 10.19 0.36 -4.92
C PHE A 125 10.78 1.44 -5.82
N GLU A 126 9.98 1.90 -6.77
CA GLU A 126 10.31 3.06 -7.59
C GLU A 126 9.87 4.34 -6.88
N VAL A 127 10.81 5.28 -6.74
CA VAL A 127 10.57 6.56 -6.04
C VAL A 127 9.74 7.51 -6.90
N ASP A 128 8.80 8.21 -6.28
CA ASP A 128 8.04 9.29 -6.90
C ASP A 128 8.88 10.60 -6.97
N TRP A 129 9.77 10.65 -7.94
CA TRP A 129 10.74 11.76 -8.15
C TRP A 129 10.11 13.11 -8.45
N VAL A 130 8.85 13.13 -8.78
CA VAL A 130 8.12 14.38 -8.99
C VAL A 130 7.84 15.07 -7.66
N ASN A 131 7.59 14.28 -6.61
CA ASN A 131 7.16 14.78 -5.31
C ASN A 131 8.23 14.73 -4.24
N VAL A 132 9.16 13.78 -4.32
CA VAL A 132 10.17 13.57 -3.27
C VAL A 132 11.54 13.22 -3.85
N LEU A 133 12.58 13.64 -3.15
CA LEU A 133 13.93 13.12 -3.29
C LEU A 133 14.20 12.18 -2.13
N VAL A 134 14.60 10.94 -2.42
CA VAL A 134 14.96 9.91 -1.44
C VAL A 134 16.45 9.62 -1.55
N GLU A 135 17.16 9.74 -0.44
CA GLU A 135 18.61 9.59 -0.36
C GLU A 135 18.99 8.62 0.77
N PRO A 136 20.09 7.85 0.62
CA PRO A 136 20.69 7.17 1.75
C PRO A 136 21.40 8.20 2.68
N GLU A 137 21.36 7.96 4.00
CA GLU A 137 22.11 8.76 4.96
C GLU A 137 23.61 8.44 4.91
N SER A 138 23.97 7.20 4.55
CA SER A 138 25.34 6.70 4.47
C SER A 138 25.63 6.00 3.14
N THR A 139 26.89 5.67 2.89
CA THR A 139 27.33 4.91 1.70
C THR A 139 27.15 3.40 1.86
N GLU A 140 26.68 2.94 3.01
CA GLU A 140 26.43 1.53 3.26
C GLU A 140 25.22 1.03 2.44
N PRO A 141 25.23 -0.24 2.00
CA PRO A 141 24.11 -0.80 1.23
C PRO A 141 22.77 -0.74 1.96
N LEU A 142 22.78 -0.87 3.29
CA LEU A 142 21.66 -0.66 4.20
C LEU A 142 21.84 0.68 4.88
N SER A 143 20.97 1.62 4.62
CA SER A 143 21.08 2.98 5.14
C SER A 143 19.72 3.52 5.56
N PRO A 144 19.70 4.35 6.64
CA PRO A 144 18.53 5.15 6.95
C PRO A 144 18.11 6.00 5.76
N ILE A 145 16.80 6.15 5.61
CA ILE A 145 16.19 6.94 4.53
C ILE A 145 16.13 8.41 4.93
N LEU A 146 16.68 9.27 4.08
CA LEU A 146 16.49 10.71 4.13
C LEU A 146 15.53 11.13 3.02
N VAL A 147 14.55 11.97 3.35
CA VAL A 147 13.56 12.43 2.39
C VAL A 147 13.54 13.96 2.33
N THR A 148 13.58 14.47 1.10
CA THR A 148 13.29 15.87 0.82
C THR A 148 11.96 15.96 0.07
N LYS A 149 11.00 16.70 0.63
CA LYS A 149 9.72 16.96 -0.02
C LYS A 149 9.83 18.14 -0.96
N LEU A 150 9.62 17.92 -2.25
CA LEU A 150 9.86 18.95 -3.30
C LEU A 150 8.75 20.01 -3.35
N HIS A 151 7.53 19.66 -2.93
CA HIS A 151 6.36 20.55 -2.91
C HIS A 151 5.81 20.65 -1.48
N ALA A 152 6.39 21.54 -0.68
CA ALA A 152 6.02 21.73 0.73
C ALA A 152 5.75 23.22 1.00
N ASP A 153 4.46 23.60 0.93
CA ASP A 153 4.08 25.02 1.07
C ASP A 153 4.07 25.51 2.54
N GLY A 154 3.83 24.62 3.50
CA GLY A 154 3.69 25.00 4.90
C GLY A 154 4.86 24.62 5.79
N MET A 155 5.45 23.46 5.59
CA MET A 155 6.59 22.95 6.36
C MET A 155 7.58 22.25 5.43
N PRO A 156 8.68 22.94 5.07
CA PRO A 156 9.71 22.32 4.22
C PRO A 156 10.41 21.18 4.96
N MET A 157 10.49 20.01 4.32
CA MET A 157 11.22 18.85 4.79
C MET A 157 12.43 18.66 3.90
N LEU A 158 13.61 19.03 4.43
CA LEU A 158 14.88 18.89 3.74
C LEU A 158 15.71 17.83 4.46
N ARG A 159 16.06 16.75 3.75
CA ARG A 159 16.81 15.62 4.29
C ARG A 159 16.25 15.10 5.63
N TYR A 160 14.93 15.01 5.70
CA TYR A 160 14.22 14.56 6.89
C TYR A 160 14.45 13.06 7.09
N ARG A 161 14.95 12.68 8.27
CA ARG A 161 15.16 11.29 8.63
C ARG A 161 13.85 10.67 9.07
N ILE A 162 13.27 9.83 8.21
CA ILE A 162 11.93 9.29 8.41
C ILE A 162 11.87 8.17 9.46
N GLY A 163 13.03 7.56 9.78
CA GLY A 163 13.16 6.50 10.78
C GLY A 163 13.25 5.09 10.18
N ASP A 164 12.97 4.93 8.92
CA ASP A 164 13.05 3.65 8.21
C ASP A 164 14.42 3.42 7.59
N ILE A 165 14.75 2.14 7.30
CA ILE A 165 15.98 1.70 6.66
C ILE A 165 15.63 1.05 5.34
N ALA A 166 16.42 1.35 4.30
CA ALA A 166 16.27 0.69 3.00
C ALA A 166 17.61 0.19 2.46
N ARG A 167 17.56 -0.78 1.58
CA ARG A 167 18.70 -1.14 0.74
C ARG A 167 18.64 -0.30 -0.52
N PHE A 168 19.74 0.42 -0.76
CA PHE A 168 19.94 1.20 -1.99
C PHE A 168 20.80 0.38 -2.96
N PRO A 169 20.40 0.25 -4.23
CA PRO A 169 21.17 -0.49 -5.24
C PRO A 169 22.51 0.22 -5.49
N SER A 170 23.57 -0.58 -5.68
CA SER A 170 24.95 -0.09 -5.90
C SER A 170 25.13 0.62 -7.24
N SER A 171 24.21 0.43 -8.19
CA SER A 171 24.17 1.09 -9.49
C SER A 171 22.79 1.66 -9.73
N SER A 172 22.48 2.77 -9.09
CA SER A 172 21.28 3.52 -9.44
C SER A 172 21.49 4.13 -10.84
N ASN A 173 20.65 3.73 -11.78
CA ASN A 173 20.46 4.53 -12.99
C ASN A 173 20.04 5.94 -12.50
N PRO A 174 20.77 7.02 -12.82
CA PRO A 174 20.45 8.36 -12.33
C PRO A 174 19.01 8.82 -12.65
N GLY A 175 18.32 8.12 -13.55
CA GLY A 175 16.94 8.42 -13.93
C GLY A 175 15.85 7.73 -13.13
N HIS A 176 16.12 6.59 -12.48
CA HIS A 176 15.13 5.80 -11.71
C HIS A 176 15.78 5.00 -10.58
N PRO A 177 16.23 5.63 -9.51
CA PRO A 177 16.72 4.87 -8.37
C PRO A 177 15.56 4.16 -7.68
N ALA A 178 15.58 2.84 -7.80
CA ALA A 178 14.75 1.95 -7.01
C ALA A 178 15.44 1.61 -5.69
N PHE A 179 14.69 1.31 -4.66
CA PHE A 179 15.21 0.78 -3.41
C PHE A 179 14.32 -0.34 -2.87
N VAL A 180 14.92 -1.21 -2.07
CA VAL A 180 14.18 -2.29 -1.38
C VAL A 180 14.09 -1.95 0.10
N LEU A 181 12.87 -1.93 0.64
CA LEU A 181 12.67 -1.77 2.08
C LEU A 181 13.15 -3.04 2.81
N HIS A 182 13.95 -2.83 3.86
CA HIS A 182 14.32 -3.86 4.80
C HIS A 182 13.52 -3.73 6.10
N GLU A 183 13.32 -4.87 6.76
CA GLU A 183 12.80 -4.90 8.13
C GLU A 183 13.73 -4.16 9.05
N ILE A 184 13.17 -3.33 9.90
CA ILE A 184 13.79 -2.73 11.06
C ILE A 184 13.67 -3.72 12.23
#